data_eea36eb1dccb14356543dd9d28ee3447
#
_entry.id   eea36eb1dccb14356543dd9d28ee3447
#
_cell.length_a   1.000
_cell.length_b   1.000
_cell.length_c   1.000
_cell.angle_alpha   90.00
_cell.angle_beta   90.00
_cell.angle_gamma   90.00
#
_symmetry.space_group_name_H-M   'P 1'
#
loop_
_entity.id
_entity.type
_entity.pdbx_description
1 polymer ?
#
loop_
_entity_poly.entity_id
_entity_poly.type
_entity_poly.pdbx_seq_one_letter_code
_entity_poly.pdbx_strand_id
1 'polypeptide(L)'
;MSIFKHKTLSALSLLVALNAFGISANAGTITANDSDGDGVPNAAEVLLGTDPLNADTDGDGVNDLQDKDPVFAENPIPQTGKPNGFTFSAKVEDNADPVTKVTVSDHIEIEIKNTSGEALKDLVMYYTLVDTVTNKKEGYYKPLTGLEVAKDATAIVHLDDTGAAGHFRDNPNSSYHSSPNAKQFTMQIGAAGYAPVQIEFKKDKGGAEKAD
;
A
#
# COMPACT_ATOMS: atom_id res chain seq x y z
N MET A 1 47.12 -36.69 62.75
CA MET A 1 47.00 -37.76 61.75
C MET A 1 45.56 -38.20 61.74
N SER A 2 44.73 -37.59 60.89
CA SER A 2 43.29 -37.81 60.86
C SER A 2 42.90 -38.34 59.46
N ILE A 3 42.27 -39.53 59.48
CA ILE A 3 41.91 -40.29 58.30
C ILE A 3 40.47 -39.89 57.92
N PHE A 4 40.30 -39.23 56.80
CA PHE A 4 38.96 -38.94 56.22
C PHE A 4 38.46 -40.20 55.46
N LYS A 5 37.34 -40.76 55.94
CA LYS A 5 36.61 -41.83 55.25
C LYS A 5 35.68 -41.23 54.23
N HIS A 6 35.85 -41.56 52.98
CA HIS A 6 34.90 -41.24 51.91
C HIS A 6 33.69 -42.20 52.00
N LYS A 7 32.50 -41.61 52.14
CA LYS A 7 31.24 -42.32 51.96
C LYS A 7 30.80 -42.19 50.47
N THR A 8 30.76 -43.33 49.81
CA THR A 8 30.16 -43.42 48.45
C THR A 8 28.66 -43.38 48.60
N LEU A 9 27.99 -42.36 48.01
CA LEU A 9 26.55 -42.34 47.82
C LEU A 9 26.22 -43.10 46.53
N SER A 10 25.43 -44.14 46.68
CA SER A 10 24.85 -44.93 45.59
C SER A 10 23.69 -44.14 44.98
N ALA A 11 23.77 -43.76 43.70
CA ALA A 11 22.70 -43.11 42.96
C ALA A 11 21.74 -44.20 42.51
N LEU A 12 20.51 -44.17 43.02
CA LEU A 12 19.37 -44.97 42.60
C LEU A 12 18.76 -44.35 41.36
N SER A 13 18.94 -44.98 40.21
CA SER A 13 18.38 -44.57 38.95
C SER A 13 16.89 -44.91 38.91
N LEU A 14 16.02 -43.88 39.02
CA LEU A 14 14.60 -44.03 38.80
C LEU A 14 14.29 -43.89 37.32
N LEU A 15 14.04 -44.99 36.63
CA LEU A 15 13.63 -45.03 35.23
C LEU A 15 12.12 -44.68 35.13
N VAL A 16 11.80 -43.43 34.81
CA VAL A 16 10.44 -43.03 34.50
C VAL A 16 10.16 -43.37 33.04
N ALA A 17 9.39 -44.42 32.81
CA ALA A 17 8.86 -44.72 31.47
C ALA A 17 7.80 -43.67 31.09
N LEU A 18 8.18 -42.71 30.25
CA LEU A 18 7.28 -41.75 29.66
C LEU A 18 6.53 -42.46 28.53
N ASN A 19 5.28 -42.86 28.77
CA ASN A 19 4.39 -43.30 27.72
C ASN A 19 4.08 -42.08 26.83
N ALA A 20 4.74 -42.01 25.69
CA ALA A 20 4.42 -41.05 24.64
C ALA A 20 3.07 -41.45 24.04
N PHE A 21 1.98 -40.86 24.56
CA PHE A 21 0.75 -40.77 23.80
C PHE A 21 1.06 -39.92 22.56
N GLY A 22 1.17 -40.61 21.43
CA GLY A 22 1.29 -39.94 20.13
C GLY A 22 -0.02 -39.21 19.83
N ILE A 23 -0.08 -37.95 20.24
CA ILE A 23 -1.05 -37.02 19.67
C ILE A 23 -0.50 -36.70 18.29
N SER A 24 -0.96 -37.41 17.26
CA SER A 24 -0.85 -36.98 15.89
C SER A 24 -1.66 -35.70 15.79
N ALA A 25 -1.02 -34.57 16.00
CA ALA A 25 -1.55 -33.29 15.56
C ALA A 25 -1.65 -33.40 14.02
N ASN A 26 -2.83 -33.72 13.55
CA ASN A 26 -3.18 -33.51 12.15
C ASN A 26 -3.25 -31.98 11.97
N ALA A 27 -2.08 -31.36 11.79
CA ALA A 27 -2.00 -30.01 11.29
C ALA A 27 -2.52 -30.09 9.84
N GLY A 28 -3.86 -30.01 9.72
CA GLY A 28 -4.42 -29.64 8.44
C GLY A 28 -3.69 -28.38 8.02
N THR A 29 -3.00 -28.43 6.92
CA THR A 29 -2.47 -27.23 6.26
C THR A 29 -3.67 -26.37 5.96
N ILE A 30 -3.97 -25.41 6.85
CA ILE A 30 -4.78 -24.27 6.50
C ILE A 30 -3.89 -23.53 5.49
N THR A 31 -4.10 -23.78 4.21
CA THR A 31 -3.57 -22.91 3.18
C THR A 31 -4.27 -21.58 3.40
N ALA A 32 -3.61 -20.67 4.08
CA ALA A 32 -4.08 -19.31 4.21
C ALA A 32 -4.27 -18.77 2.80
N ASN A 33 -5.37 -18.07 2.54
CA ASN A 33 -5.62 -17.44 1.26
C ASN A 33 -4.56 -16.34 1.07
N ASP A 34 -3.80 -16.46 -0.02
CA ASP A 34 -2.76 -15.55 -0.46
C ASP A 34 -3.05 -15.29 -1.94
N SER A 35 -3.65 -14.14 -2.24
CA SER A 35 -4.30 -13.91 -3.54
C SER A 35 -3.34 -13.41 -4.61
N ASP A 36 -2.26 -12.72 -4.24
CA ASP A 36 -1.23 -12.23 -5.14
C ASP A 36 0.04 -13.12 -5.17
N GLY A 37 0.11 -14.07 -4.21
CA GLY A 37 1.18 -15.08 -4.16
C GLY A 37 2.50 -14.56 -3.62
N ASP A 38 2.47 -13.49 -2.85
CA ASP A 38 3.67 -12.85 -2.31
C ASP A 38 4.24 -13.57 -1.08
N GLY A 39 3.45 -14.45 -0.46
CA GLY A 39 3.78 -15.21 0.75
C GLY A 39 3.21 -14.60 2.03
N VAL A 40 2.54 -13.46 1.97
CA VAL A 40 1.76 -12.86 3.07
C VAL A 40 0.29 -13.28 2.91
N PRO A 41 -0.32 -13.96 3.88
CA PRO A 41 -1.74 -14.30 3.79
C PRO A 41 -2.61 -13.06 3.82
N ASN A 42 -3.70 -13.01 3.02
CA ASN A 42 -4.63 -11.87 2.96
C ASN A 42 -5.09 -11.36 4.33
N ALA A 43 -5.28 -12.27 5.30
CA ALA A 43 -5.67 -11.86 6.65
C ALA A 43 -4.55 -11.16 7.44
N ALA A 44 -3.30 -11.42 7.11
CA ALA A 44 -2.14 -10.73 7.70
C ALA A 44 -1.94 -9.36 7.06
N GLU A 45 -2.22 -9.22 5.77
CA GLU A 45 -2.09 -7.97 5.02
C GLU A 45 -3.00 -6.87 5.57
N VAL A 46 -4.23 -7.22 6.01
CA VAL A 46 -5.10 -6.27 6.72
C VAL A 46 -4.42 -5.67 7.95
N LEU A 47 -3.59 -6.47 8.65
CA LEU A 47 -2.88 -6.01 9.85
C LEU A 47 -1.59 -5.25 9.51
N LEU A 48 -0.95 -5.59 8.41
CA LEU A 48 0.26 -4.91 7.91
C LEU A 48 -0.10 -3.61 7.20
N GLY A 49 -1.29 -3.52 6.62
CA GLY A 49 -1.74 -2.40 5.81
C GLY A 49 -1.33 -2.56 4.35
N THR A 50 -0.99 -3.79 3.92
CA THR A 50 -0.64 -4.12 2.54
C THR A 50 -1.87 -4.52 1.71
N ASP A 51 -1.74 -4.58 0.38
CA ASP A 51 -2.82 -4.85 -0.55
C ASP A 51 -2.86 -6.33 -0.96
N PRO A 52 -3.88 -7.13 -0.56
CA PRO A 52 -3.95 -8.57 -0.81
C PRO A 52 -4.08 -8.97 -2.28
N LEU A 53 -4.02 -8.04 -3.21
CA LEU A 53 -4.00 -8.29 -4.65
C LEU A 53 -2.79 -7.63 -5.35
N ASN A 54 -1.80 -7.18 -4.58
CA ASN A 54 -0.59 -6.56 -5.10
C ASN A 54 0.63 -6.94 -4.27
N ALA A 55 1.41 -7.87 -4.76
CA ALA A 55 2.59 -8.44 -4.11
C ALA A 55 3.73 -7.45 -3.77
N ASP A 56 3.63 -6.22 -4.22
CA ASP A 56 4.53 -5.09 -3.98
C ASP A 56 3.65 -3.86 -3.77
N THR A 57 3.13 -3.71 -2.56
CA THR A 57 2.06 -2.76 -2.23
C THR A 57 2.46 -1.32 -2.49
N ASP A 58 3.67 -0.93 -2.14
CA ASP A 58 4.14 0.46 -2.26
C ASP A 58 4.82 0.75 -3.61
N GLY A 59 5.17 -0.28 -4.39
CA GLY A 59 5.69 -0.17 -5.73
C GLY A 59 7.19 0.12 -5.81
N ASP A 60 7.96 -0.21 -4.78
CA ASP A 60 9.41 0.03 -4.76
C ASP A 60 10.22 -1.09 -5.44
N GLY A 61 9.58 -2.19 -5.81
CA GLY A 61 10.15 -3.35 -6.47
C GLY A 61 10.57 -4.46 -5.49
N VAL A 62 10.26 -4.34 -4.20
CA VAL A 62 10.46 -5.37 -3.18
C VAL A 62 9.10 -5.96 -2.82
N ASN A 63 9.01 -7.28 -2.77
CA ASN A 63 7.79 -8.00 -2.39
C ASN A 63 7.47 -7.78 -0.90
N ASP A 64 6.19 -7.63 -0.54
CA ASP A 64 5.72 -7.25 0.81
C ASP A 64 6.28 -8.15 1.93
N LEU A 65 6.41 -9.47 1.68
CA LEU A 65 7.03 -10.39 2.65
C LEU A 65 8.49 -10.08 2.93
N GLN A 66 9.21 -9.51 1.97
CA GLN A 66 10.65 -9.26 2.05
C GLN A 66 10.97 -7.82 2.39
N ASP A 67 10.00 -6.93 2.25
CA ASP A 67 10.15 -5.52 2.54
C ASP A 67 10.08 -5.25 4.05
N LYS A 68 10.90 -4.30 4.49
CA LYS A 68 10.92 -3.82 5.88
C LYS A 68 9.87 -2.75 6.17
N ASP A 69 9.44 -2.06 5.13
CA ASP A 69 8.41 -1.00 5.20
C ASP A 69 7.47 -1.09 4.00
N PRO A 70 6.67 -2.19 3.87
CA PRO A 70 5.96 -2.57 2.67
C PRO A 70 4.82 -1.61 2.27
N VAL A 71 4.70 -0.49 2.96
CA VAL A 71 3.75 0.59 2.66
C VAL A 71 4.44 1.93 2.44
N PHE A 72 5.77 1.95 2.31
CA PHE A 72 6.51 3.19 2.12
C PHE A 72 7.68 3.08 1.14
N ALA A 73 7.40 3.30 -0.15
CA ALA A 73 8.43 3.54 -1.16
C ALA A 73 9.10 4.91 -1.01
N GLU A 74 10.38 4.99 -1.31
CA GLU A 74 11.04 6.27 -1.60
C GLU A 74 10.67 6.73 -3.02
N ASN A 75 10.63 8.05 -3.26
CA ASN A 75 10.25 8.59 -4.56
C ASN A 75 11.31 8.28 -5.66
N PRO A 76 11.03 7.38 -6.61
CA PRO A 76 11.98 7.04 -7.67
C PRO A 76 11.92 7.99 -8.87
N ILE A 77 10.99 8.97 -8.92
CA ILE A 77 10.78 9.83 -10.09
C ILE A 77 11.99 10.77 -10.25
N PRO A 78 12.70 10.74 -11.41
CA PRO A 78 13.80 11.65 -11.67
C PRO A 78 13.34 13.11 -11.68
N GLN A 79 14.03 13.96 -10.92
CA GLN A 79 13.70 15.40 -10.79
C GLN A 79 14.28 16.24 -11.94
N THR A 80 14.33 15.69 -13.14
CA THR A 80 14.92 16.31 -14.34
C THR A 80 13.98 16.21 -15.53
N GLY A 81 14.20 17.03 -16.54
CA GLY A 81 13.41 17.03 -17.78
C GLY A 81 13.07 18.43 -18.28
N LYS A 82 12.33 18.52 -19.37
CA LYS A 82 11.82 19.79 -19.92
C LYS A 82 10.77 20.37 -18.97
N PRO A 83 10.82 21.63 -18.57
CA PRO A 83 9.79 22.23 -17.72
C PRO A 83 8.47 22.45 -18.47
N ASN A 84 7.38 22.61 -17.70
CA ASN A 84 6.07 23.02 -18.20
C ASN A 84 5.43 22.09 -19.25
N GLY A 85 5.69 20.79 -19.16
CA GLY A 85 5.07 19.81 -20.07
C GLY A 85 3.58 19.56 -19.77
N PHE A 86 3.16 19.73 -18.53
CA PHE A 86 1.80 19.52 -18.07
C PHE A 86 1.56 20.21 -16.72
N THR A 87 0.31 20.27 -16.35
CA THR A 87 -0.15 20.58 -14.99
C THR A 87 -1.09 19.48 -14.51
N PHE A 88 -1.26 19.35 -13.20
CA PHE A 88 -2.31 18.51 -12.67
C PHE A 88 -2.88 19.07 -11.37
N SER A 89 -4.10 18.65 -11.06
CA SER A 89 -4.76 18.84 -9.77
C SER A 89 -5.24 17.49 -9.24
N ALA A 90 -5.42 17.38 -7.94
CA ALA A 90 -6.01 16.21 -7.31
C ALA A 90 -6.95 16.64 -6.19
N LYS A 91 -8.00 15.87 -6.00
CA LYS A 91 -8.99 16.05 -4.93
C LYS A 91 -9.47 14.69 -4.45
N VAL A 92 -9.97 14.66 -3.23
CA VAL A 92 -10.77 13.55 -2.74
C VAL A 92 -12.20 13.77 -3.18
N GLU A 93 -12.79 12.83 -3.88
CA GLU A 93 -14.19 12.86 -4.26
C GLU A 93 -15.01 11.89 -3.42
N ASP A 94 -16.14 12.37 -2.95
CA ASP A 94 -17.22 11.56 -2.41
C ASP A 94 -18.13 11.13 -3.55
N ASN A 95 -18.08 9.85 -3.90
CA ASN A 95 -18.99 9.29 -4.88
C ASN A 95 -20.30 8.86 -4.23
N ALA A 96 -21.25 9.75 -4.18
CA ALA A 96 -22.63 9.33 -4.07
C ALA A 96 -23.12 8.88 -5.45
N ASP A 97 -23.48 7.62 -5.59
CA ASP A 97 -24.15 7.14 -6.81
C ASP A 97 -25.37 8.06 -7.12
N PRO A 98 -25.39 8.73 -8.26
CA PRO A 98 -26.43 9.73 -8.55
C PRO A 98 -27.84 9.14 -8.63
N VAL A 99 -27.98 7.83 -8.84
CA VAL A 99 -29.25 7.14 -8.97
C VAL A 99 -29.71 6.55 -7.65
N THR A 100 -28.84 5.75 -7.01
CA THR A 100 -29.18 5.05 -5.77
C THR A 100 -28.99 5.90 -4.52
N LYS A 101 -28.22 7.00 -4.61
CA LYS A 101 -27.80 7.85 -3.48
C LYS A 101 -27.01 7.06 -2.42
N VAL A 102 -26.49 5.89 -2.79
CA VAL A 102 -25.59 5.13 -1.94
C VAL A 102 -24.21 5.79 -2.02
N THR A 103 -23.66 6.12 -0.86
CA THR A 103 -22.29 6.61 -0.74
C THR A 103 -21.35 5.50 -1.16
N VAL A 104 -20.51 5.75 -2.14
CA VAL A 104 -19.39 4.90 -2.53
C VAL A 104 -18.16 5.37 -1.76
N SER A 105 -17.17 4.51 -1.64
CA SER A 105 -15.93 4.85 -0.94
C SER A 105 -15.30 6.12 -1.54
N ASP A 106 -14.81 7.00 -0.69
CA ASP A 106 -13.97 8.13 -1.12
C ASP A 106 -12.86 7.62 -2.04
N HIS A 107 -12.62 8.33 -3.12
CA HIS A 107 -11.51 8.04 -4.02
C HIS A 107 -10.79 9.33 -4.41
N ILE A 108 -9.59 9.20 -4.93
CA ILE A 108 -8.81 10.36 -5.38
C ILE A 108 -9.02 10.51 -6.89
N GLU A 109 -9.56 11.67 -7.29
CA GLU A 109 -9.59 12.08 -8.70
C GLU A 109 -8.40 12.99 -9.01
N ILE A 110 -7.76 12.74 -10.15
CA ILE A 110 -6.60 13.48 -10.63
C ILE A 110 -6.89 13.95 -12.04
N GLU A 111 -6.84 15.27 -12.26
CA GLU A 111 -6.96 15.87 -13.58
C GLU A 111 -5.57 16.22 -14.10
N ILE A 112 -5.12 15.60 -15.21
CA ILE A 112 -3.83 15.86 -15.86
C ILE A 112 -4.07 16.60 -17.16
N LYS A 113 -3.61 17.84 -17.25
CA LYS A 113 -3.71 18.69 -18.45
C LYS A 113 -2.38 18.74 -19.16
N ASN A 114 -2.34 18.23 -20.39
CA ASN A 114 -1.17 18.33 -21.25
C ASN A 114 -1.04 19.75 -21.84
N THR A 115 0.06 20.41 -21.52
CA THR A 115 0.42 21.73 -22.04
C THR A 115 1.67 21.69 -22.93
N SER A 116 2.15 20.47 -23.24
CA SER A 116 3.27 20.24 -24.12
C SER A 116 2.84 20.28 -25.60
N GLY A 117 3.79 20.35 -26.49
CA GLY A 117 3.52 20.31 -27.93
C GLY A 117 3.24 18.90 -28.49
N GLU A 118 3.30 17.84 -27.69
CA GLU A 118 3.22 16.44 -28.08
C GLU A 118 2.43 15.63 -27.06
N ALA A 119 2.10 14.37 -27.34
CA ALA A 119 1.44 13.51 -26.38
C ALA A 119 2.36 13.17 -25.20
N LEU A 120 1.83 13.20 -23.99
CA LEU A 120 2.51 12.71 -22.79
C LEU A 120 2.41 11.19 -22.73
N LYS A 121 3.52 10.52 -22.45
CA LYS A 121 3.64 9.06 -22.37
C LYS A 121 4.43 8.66 -21.14
N ASP A 122 4.36 7.35 -20.83
CA ASP A 122 5.08 6.75 -19.72
C ASP A 122 4.88 7.56 -18.43
N LEU A 123 3.60 7.87 -18.14
CA LEU A 123 3.26 8.60 -16.94
C LEU A 123 3.44 7.71 -15.72
N VAL A 124 4.00 8.29 -14.70
CA VAL A 124 4.21 7.67 -13.40
C VAL A 124 3.71 8.60 -12.31
N MET A 125 3.25 8.01 -11.21
CA MET A 125 2.80 8.74 -10.04
C MET A 125 3.57 8.26 -8.81
N TYR A 126 3.91 9.19 -7.95
CA TYR A 126 4.32 8.92 -6.59
C TYR A 126 3.53 9.80 -5.65
N TYR A 127 3.00 9.24 -4.58
CA TYR A 127 2.37 10.06 -3.56
C TYR A 127 2.67 9.54 -2.16
N THR A 128 2.70 10.47 -1.22
CA THR A 128 2.72 10.16 0.20
C THR A 128 1.45 10.67 0.85
N LEU A 129 0.99 9.95 1.86
CA LEU A 129 -0.04 10.43 2.75
C LEU A 129 0.44 10.36 4.20
N VAL A 130 0.04 11.34 4.98
CA VAL A 130 0.35 11.42 6.41
C VAL A 130 -0.95 11.56 7.18
N ASP A 131 -1.21 10.61 8.07
CA ASP A 131 -2.31 10.73 9.03
C ASP A 131 -1.98 11.83 10.03
N THR A 132 -2.80 12.88 10.09
CA THR A 132 -2.50 14.10 10.85
C THR A 132 -2.60 13.94 12.37
N VAL A 133 -3.11 12.81 12.85
CA VAL A 133 -3.23 12.50 14.28
C VAL A 133 -2.15 11.54 14.75
N THR A 134 -1.93 10.46 14.01
CA THR A 134 -0.96 9.42 14.36
C THR A 134 0.44 9.71 13.84
N ASN A 135 0.57 10.59 12.83
CA ASN A 135 1.77 10.84 12.04
C ASN A 135 2.28 9.60 11.28
N LYS A 136 1.43 8.56 11.13
CA LYS A 136 1.76 7.45 10.24
C LYS A 136 1.90 8.01 8.83
N LYS A 137 3.00 7.67 8.18
CA LYS A 137 3.30 8.04 6.80
C LYS A 137 3.28 6.80 5.93
N GLU A 138 2.69 6.91 4.78
CA GLU A 138 2.70 5.90 3.73
C GLU A 138 3.16 6.57 2.43
N GLY A 139 3.78 5.80 1.52
CA GLY A 139 4.30 6.31 0.27
C GLY A 139 4.19 5.26 -0.83
N TYR A 140 3.64 5.64 -1.99
CA TYR A 140 3.31 4.70 -3.06
C TYR A 140 3.85 5.20 -4.40
N TYR A 141 4.55 4.35 -5.11
CA TYR A 141 4.94 4.57 -6.49
C TYR A 141 4.06 3.73 -7.42
N LYS A 142 3.57 4.35 -8.48
CA LYS A 142 2.64 3.69 -9.40
C LYS A 142 2.87 4.12 -10.85
N PRO A 143 3.28 3.19 -11.73
CA PRO A 143 3.20 3.42 -13.17
C PRO A 143 1.73 3.55 -13.61
N LEU A 144 1.40 4.60 -14.34
CA LEU A 144 0.07 4.80 -14.93
C LEU A 144 0.02 4.08 -16.28
N THR A 145 0.15 2.76 -16.25
CA THR A 145 0.32 1.92 -17.44
C THR A 145 -0.84 2.06 -18.41
N GLY A 146 -0.53 2.34 -19.67
CA GLY A 146 -1.54 2.51 -20.71
C GLY A 146 -2.17 3.90 -20.79
N LEU A 147 -1.84 4.80 -19.85
CA LEU A 147 -2.29 6.18 -19.91
C LEU A 147 -1.41 6.99 -20.86
N GLU A 148 -2.03 7.57 -21.86
CA GLU A 148 -1.44 8.62 -22.71
C GLU A 148 -2.35 9.84 -22.69
N VAL A 149 -1.77 11.03 -22.59
CA VAL A 149 -2.54 12.29 -22.67
C VAL A 149 -2.18 12.99 -23.98
N ALA A 150 -3.11 13.00 -24.94
CA ALA A 150 -2.89 13.63 -26.24
C ALA A 150 -2.51 15.11 -26.08
N LYS A 151 -1.87 15.67 -27.11
CA LYS A 151 -1.54 17.08 -27.14
C LYS A 151 -2.78 17.95 -26.87
N ASP A 152 -2.64 18.96 -26.02
CA ASP A 152 -3.68 19.91 -25.61
C ASP A 152 -4.93 19.26 -24.97
N ALA A 153 -4.84 17.96 -24.61
CA ALA A 153 -5.93 17.22 -23.96
C ALA A 153 -5.80 17.24 -22.44
N THR A 154 -6.88 16.85 -21.79
CA THR A 154 -6.95 16.56 -20.36
C THR A 154 -7.35 15.10 -20.18
N ALA A 155 -6.70 14.41 -19.25
CA ALA A 155 -7.09 13.08 -18.79
C ALA A 155 -7.55 13.15 -17.33
N ILE A 156 -8.59 12.37 -17.02
CA ILE A 156 -9.03 12.14 -15.65
C ILE A 156 -8.54 10.76 -15.23
N VAL A 157 -7.97 10.68 -14.05
CA VAL A 157 -7.45 9.46 -13.44
C VAL A 157 -8.09 9.32 -12.06
N HIS A 158 -8.54 8.11 -11.75
CA HIS A 158 -9.09 7.77 -10.45
C HIS A 158 -8.20 6.73 -9.76
N LEU A 159 -7.97 6.92 -8.45
CA LEU A 159 -7.39 5.89 -7.60
C LEU A 159 -8.51 5.14 -6.90
N ASP A 160 -8.87 4.00 -7.48
CA ASP A 160 -9.86 3.07 -6.99
C ASP A 160 -9.61 1.67 -7.60
N ASP A 161 -10.45 0.69 -7.30
CA ASP A 161 -10.31 -0.68 -7.78
C ASP A 161 -11.35 -1.11 -8.83
N THR A 162 -12.00 -0.16 -9.50
CA THR A 162 -13.06 -0.47 -10.48
C THR A 162 -12.55 -1.16 -11.75
N GLY A 163 -11.26 -1.05 -12.06
CA GLY A 163 -10.63 -1.65 -13.24
C GLY A 163 -11.04 -1.02 -14.57
N ALA A 164 -11.74 0.11 -14.56
CA ALA A 164 -12.10 0.86 -15.77
C ALA A 164 -10.87 1.61 -16.35
N ALA A 165 -10.99 2.06 -17.59
CA ALA A 165 -9.92 2.85 -18.21
C ALA A 165 -9.74 4.19 -17.46
N GLY A 166 -8.50 4.53 -17.12
CA GLY A 166 -8.18 5.70 -16.30
C GLY A 166 -8.29 5.45 -14.79
N HIS A 167 -8.71 4.25 -14.38
CA HIS A 167 -8.75 3.86 -12.97
C HIS A 167 -7.54 3.01 -12.62
N PHE A 168 -6.91 3.32 -11.52
CA PHE A 168 -5.71 2.63 -11.03
C PHE A 168 -5.95 2.18 -9.59
N ARG A 169 -5.63 0.92 -9.34
CA ARG A 169 -5.85 0.32 -8.02
C ARG A 169 -5.18 1.13 -6.92
N ASP A 170 -5.92 1.40 -5.87
CA ASP A 170 -5.42 1.91 -4.60
C ASP A 170 -5.27 0.76 -3.59
N ASN A 171 -4.48 0.97 -2.53
CA ASN A 171 -4.34 -0.01 -1.45
C ASN A 171 -5.55 0.06 -0.51
N PRO A 172 -6.43 -0.98 -0.47
CA PRO A 172 -7.65 -0.96 0.34
C PRO A 172 -7.37 -0.97 1.86
N ASN A 173 -6.16 -1.36 2.26
CA ASN A 173 -5.75 -1.41 3.67
C ASN A 173 -4.92 -0.19 4.10
N SER A 174 -4.71 0.78 3.20
CA SER A 174 -4.01 2.03 3.52
C SER A 174 -4.70 2.81 4.65
N SER A 175 -3.97 3.69 5.31
CA SER A 175 -4.57 4.58 6.31
C SER A 175 -5.57 5.57 5.71
N TYR A 176 -5.59 5.74 4.40
CA TYR A 176 -6.63 6.48 3.69
C TYR A 176 -8.01 5.86 3.94
N HIS A 177 -8.13 4.55 3.82
CA HIS A 177 -9.39 3.82 4.02
C HIS A 177 -9.60 3.35 5.46
N SER A 178 -8.55 2.96 6.15
CA SER A 178 -8.63 2.31 7.47
C SER A 178 -8.68 3.28 8.65
N SER A 179 -8.44 4.58 8.46
CA SER A 179 -8.42 5.59 9.51
C SER A 179 -9.33 6.78 9.18
N PRO A 180 -10.23 7.19 10.09
CA PRO A 180 -11.12 8.34 9.90
C PRO A 180 -10.44 9.70 10.11
N ASN A 181 -9.13 9.72 10.36
CA ASN A 181 -8.40 10.95 10.58
C ASN A 181 -8.20 11.72 9.28
N ALA A 182 -8.02 13.03 9.38
CA ALA A 182 -7.60 13.85 8.24
C ALA A 182 -6.23 13.40 7.71
N LYS A 183 -6.04 13.49 6.41
CA LYS A 183 -4.79 13.13 5.72
C LYS A 183 -4.21 14.33 4.98
N GLN A 184 -2.91 14.47 5.04
CA GLN A 184 -2.14 15.37 4.19
C GLN A 184 -1.49 14.54 3.09
N PHE A 185 -1.73 14.91 1.83
CA PHE A 185 -1.13 14.30 0.66
C PHE A 185 -0.06 15.19 0.07
N THR A 186 1.02 14.57 -0.40
CA THR A 186 1.97 15.16 -1.35
C THR A 186 2.02 14.21 -2.54
N MET A 187 1.67 14.69 -3.72
CA MET A 187 1.61 13.87 -4.94
C MET A 187 2.51 14.47 -6.01
N GLN A 188 3.22 13.61 -6.72
CA GLN A 188 4.06 13.96 -7.84
C GLN A 188 3.70 13.10 -9.06
N ILE A 189 3.59 13.73 -10.22
CA ILE A 189 3.44 13.05 -11.51
C ILE A 189 4.67 13.33 -12.35
N GLY A 190 5.23 12.27 -12.95
CA GLY A 190 6.27 12.32 -13.96
C GLY A 190 5.73 11.89 -15.32
N ALA A 191 6.33 12.39 -16.39
CA ALA A 191 6.08 11.94 -17.76
C ALA A 191 7.40 11.90 -18.53
N ALA A 192 7.53 11.00 -19.50
CA ALA A 192 8.76 10.82 -20.25
C ALA A 192 9.24 12.15 -20.88
N GLY A 193 10.49 12.51 -20.60
CA GLY A 193 11.14 13.72 -21.15
C GLY A 193 10.79 15.04 -20.46
N TYR A 194 9.85 15.06 -19.51
CA TYR A 194 9.43 16.25 -18.78
C TYR A 194 9.83 16.20 -17.31
N ALA A 195 10.10 17.38 -16.75
CA ALA A 195 10.29 17.52 -15.32
C ALA A 195 8.97 17.19 -14.58
N PRO A 196 9.03 16.45 -13.47
CA PRO A 196 7.82 16.12 -12.73
C PRO A 196 7.18 17.37 -12.12
N VAL A 197 5.87 17.28 -11.90
CA VAL A 197 5.07 18.29 -11.23
C VAL A 197 4.61 17.73 -9.88
N GLN A 198 4.64 18.56 -8.84
CA GLN A 198 4.22 18.18 -7.49
C GLN A 198 3.12 19.12 -6.99
N ILE A 199 2.16 18.55 -6.25
CA ILE A 199 1.11 19.29 -5.55
C ILE A 199 0.93 18.74 -4.14
N GLU A 200 0.22 19.48 -3.31
CA GLU A 200 -0.28 19.03 -2.01
C GLU A 200 -1.78 19.24 -1.94
N PHE A 201 -2.49 18.31 -1.31
CA PHE A 201 -3.91 18.39 -1.04
C PHE A 201 -4.27 17.63 0.25
N LYS A 202 -5.53 17.71 0.67
CA LYS A 202 -5.94 17.15 1.96
C LYS A 202 -7.24 16.36 1.80
N LYS A 203 -7.38 15.35 2.65
CA LYS A 203 -8.65 14.74 3.01
C LYS A 203 -9.04 15.22 4.40
N ASP A 204 -10.27 15.64 4.56
CA ASP A 204 -10.81 16.05 5.84
C ASP A 204 -11.01 14.87 6.80
N LYS A 205 -11.26 15.17 8.07
CA LYS A 205 -11.58 14.16 9.06
C LYS A 205 -13.01 13.66 8.85
N GLY A 206 -13.18 12.36 8.85
CA GLY A 206 -14.48 11.72 8.77
C GLY A 206 -14.52 10.60 7.75
N GLY A 207 -15.69 10.02 7.56
CA GLY A 207 -16.01 9.13 6.45
C GLY A 207 -16.27 9.91 5.17
N ALA A 208 -17.04 9.32 4.25
CA ALA A 208 -17.37 9.91 2.98
C ALA A 208 -17.75 11.40 3.09
N GLU A 209 -17.14 12.23 2.27
CA GLU A 209 -17.48 13.62 2.15
C GLU A 209 -18.89 13.77 1.53
N LYS A 210 -19.57 14.88 1.76
CA LYS A 210 -20.84 15.13 1.09
C LYS A 210 -20.57 15.48 -0.37
N ALA A 211 -21.34 14.86 -1.28
CA ALA A 211 -21.31 15.25 -2.68
C ALA A 211 -21.52 16.79 -2.82
N ASP A 212 -20.65 17.42 -3.56
CA ASP A 212 -20.74 18.84 -3.94
C ASP A 212 -22.02 19.13 -4.75
#